data_9ac81bff2cac508cb0c8f85ffd2c61f9
#
_entry.id   9ac81bff2cac508cb0c8f85ffd2c61f9
#
_cell.length_a   1.000
_cell.length_b   1.000
_cell.length_c   1.000
_cell.angle_alpha   90.00
_cell.angle_beta   90.00
_cell.angle_gamma   90.00
#
_symmetry.space_group_name_H-M   'P 1'
#
loop_
_entity.id
_entity.type
_entity.pdbx_description
1 polymer ?
#
loop_
_entity_poly.entity_id
_entity_poly.type
_entity_poly.pdbx_seq_one_letter_code
_entity_poly.pdbx_strand_id
1 'polypeptide(L)'
;MIKIENHLGTIDISHEFFVNIVGRTATECFGVAGMAVSGPAQGIRNVLTRQEDNLDKGVRVRCIDGALIIDLHIVVTYGVNIPAIVKSIVNKVRYAVEDSTGLHVSKVNVFVDSMKVQ
;
A
#
# COMPACT_ATOMS: atom_id res chain seq x y z
N MET A 1 0.48 -4.49 12.43
CA MET A 1 1.63 -3.78 13.01
C MET A 1 2.92 -4.41 12.54
N ILE A 2 3.86 -3.62 12.12
CA ILE A 2 5.16 -4.08 11.66
C ILE A 2 6.14 -3.97 12.81
N LYS A 3 6.73 -5.09 13.18
CA LYS A 3 7.66 -5.15 14.29
C LYS A 3 9.06 -5.47 13.77
N ILE A 4 10.03 -4.62 14.08
CA ILE A 4 11.41 -4.77 13.66
C ILE A 4 12.30 -4.88 14.88
N GLU A 5 13.07 -5.94 14.96
CA GLU A 5 13.95 -6.19 16.08
C GLU A 5 15.41 -6.21 15.62
N ASN A 6 16.28 -5.60 16.41
CA ASN A 6 17.71 -5.67 16.20
C ASN A 6 18.39 -5.62 17.55
N HIS A 7 19.74 -5.58 17.56
CA HIS A 7 20.50 -5.59 18.81
C HIS A 7 20.32 -4.32 19.64
N LEU A 8 19.74 -3.27 19.07
CA LEU A 8 19.49 -2.01 19.78
C LEU A 8 18.09 -1.95 20.38
N GLY A 9 17.19 -2.85 19.98
CA GLY A 9 15.84 -2.87 20.51
C GLY A 9 14.82 -3.26 19.46
N THR A 10 13.55 -2.94 19.74
CA THR A 10 12.42 -3.27 18.89
C THR A 10 11.73 -2.00 18.45
N ILE A 11 11.40 -1.93 17.16
CA ILE A 11 10.62 -0.84 16.58
C ILE A 11 9.29 -1.41 16.13
N ASP A 12 8.18 -0.87 16.67
CA ASP A 12 6.84 -1.23 16.26
C ASP A 12 6.25 -0.09 15.46
N ILE A 13 5.83 -0.37 14.22
CA ILE A 13 5.19 0.63 13.36
C ILE A 13 3.78 0.16 13.06
N SER A 14 2.79 1.01 13.34
CA SER A 14 1.40 0.60 13.16
C SER A 14 1.06 0.45 11.68
N HIS A 15 0.16 -0.48 11.40
CA HIS A 15 -0.34 -0.68 10.04
C HIS A 15 -1.01 0.60 9.52
N GLU A 16 -1.70 1.32 10.40
CA GLU A 16 -2.38 2.56 10.03
C GLU A 16 -1.40 3.62 9.51
N PHE A 17 -0.20 3.68 10.09
CA PHE A 17 0.83 4.59 9.59
C PHE A 17 1.14 4.32 8.13
N PHE A 18 1.35 3.03 7.80
CA PHE A 18 1.65 2.65 6.42
C PHE A 18 0.46 2.92 5.50
N VAL A 19 -0.75 2.62 5.94
CA VAL A 19 -1.94 2.89 5.15
C VAL A 19 -2.04 4.36 4.80
N ASN A 20 -1.78 5.23 5.76
CA ASN A 20 -1.87 6.67 5.56
C ASN A 20 -0.79 7.19 4.61
N ILE A 21 0.47 6.81 4.83
CA ILE A 21 1.56 7.33 4.00
C ILE A 21 1.50 6.76 2.59
N VAL A 22 1.23 5.47 2.46
CA VAL A 22 1.17 4.82 1.16
C VAL A 22 -0.05 5.30 0.38
N GLY A 23 -1.21 5.36 1.03
CA GLY A 23 -2.43 5.81 0.37
C GLY A 23 -2.33 7.25 -0.09
N ARG A 24 -1.79 8.13 0.75
CA ARG A 24 -1.61 9.52 0.37
C ARG A 24 -0.68 9.67 -0.82
N THR A 25 0.47 8.99 -0.76
CA THR A 25 1.46 9.06 -1.82
C THR A 25 0.89 8.57 -3.15
N ALA A 26 0.18 7.44 -3.11
CA ALA A 26 -0.41 6.88 -4.33
C ALA A 26 -1.49 7.78 -4.92
N THR A 27 -2.36 8.34 -4.07
CA THR A 27 -3.46 9.18 -4.56
C THR A 27 -2.99 10.53 -5.08
N GLU A 28 -1.81 10.97 -4.69
CA GLU A 28 -1.22 12.20 -5.23
C GLU A 28 -0.63 12.00 -6.62
N CYS A 29 -0.48 10.77 -7.07
CA CYS A 29 0.04 10.51 -8.41
C CYS A 29 -1.01 10.82 -9.46
N PHE A 30 -0.56 11.43 -10.56
CA PHE A 30 -1.46 11.76 -11.66
C PHE A 30 -2.11 10.49 -12.23
N GLY A 31 -3.40 10.55 -12.48
CA GLY A 31 -4.12 9.43 -13.08
C GLY A 31 -4.73 8.46 -12.08
N VAL A 32 -4.41 8.60 -10.81
CA VAL A 32 -4.99 7.76 -9.76
C VAL A 32 -6.29 8.42 -9.29
N ALA A 33 -7.41 7.72 -9.45
CA ALA A 33 -8.70 8.22 -9.02
C ALA A 33 -8.94 7.97 -7.54
N GLY A 34 -8.26 6.97 -6.96
CA GLY A 34 -8.36 6.68 -5.54
C GLY A 34 -7.86 5.28 -5.23
N MET A 35 -7.95 4.92 -3.97
CA MET A 35 -7.63 3.56 -3.54
C MET A 35 -8.86 2.69 -3.72
N ALA A 36 -8.63 1.40 -4.00
CA ALA A 36 -9.74 0.45 -4.11
C ALA A 36 -10.16 0.05 -2.70
N VAL A 37 -11.20 0.66 -2.22
CA VAL A 37 -11.69 0.44 -0.86
C VAL A 37 -12.72 -0.68 -0.87
N SER A 38 -12.66 -1.53 0.17
CA SER A 38 -13.57 -2.65 0.33
C SER A 38 -15.02 -2.20 0.46
N GLY A 39 -15.92 -2.84 -0.31
CA GLY A 39 -17.35 -2.64 -0.12
C GLY A 39 -17.86 -3.43 1.08
N PRO A 40 -19.16 -3.30 1.39
CA PRO A 40 -19.73 -4.01 2.55
C PRO A 40 -19.55 -5.52 2.52
N ALA A 41 -19.69 -6.14 1.34
CA ALA A 41 -19.50 -7.58 1.23
C ALA A 41 -18.07 -7.97 1.54
N GLN A 42 -17.12 -7.17 1.13
CA GLN A 42 -15.72 -7.43 1.37
C GLN A 42 -15.37 -7.18 2.84
N GLY A 43 -16.01 -6.22 3.47
CA GLY A 43 -15.86 -5.99 4.89
C GLY A 43 -16.30 -7.20 5.71
N ILE A 44 -17.42 -7.80 5.34
CA ILE A 44 -17.93 -9.02 5.99
C ILE A 44 -16.92 -10.15 5.80
N ARG A 45 -16.38 -10.30 4.59
CA ARG A 45 -15.39 -11.32 4.31
C ARG A 45 -14.16 -11.15 5.20
N ASN A 46 -13.70 -9.93 5.39
CA ASN A 46 -12.54 -9.66 6.23
C ASN A 46 -12.80 -10.07 7.67
N VAL A 47 -13.99 -9.80 8.16
CA VAL A 47 -14.38 -10.21 9.52
C VAL A 47 -14.32 -11.72 9.66
N LEU A 48 -14.78 -12.46 8.65
CA LEU A 48 -14.82 -13.90 8.71
C LEU A 48 -13.44 -14.55 8.60
N THR A 49 -12.56 -13.98 7.79
CA THR A 49 -11.25 -14.58 7.54
C THR A 49 -10.19 -14.18 8.56
N ARG A 50 -10.25 -12.97 9.04
CA ARG A 50 -9.29 -12.45 10.04
C ARG A 50 -7.84 -12.77 9.71
N GLN A 51 -7.43 -12.51 8.51
CA GLN A 51 -6.06 -12.74 8.09
C GLN A 51 -5.13 -11.70 8.72
N GLU A 52 -3.93 -12.12 9.10
CA GLU A 52 -2.95 -11.21 9.70
C GLU A 52 -2.53 -10.11 8.75
N ASP A 53 -2.48 -10.42 7.48
CA ASP A 53 -2.07 -9.47 6.44
C ASP A 53 -3.26 -8.91 5.70
N ASN A 54 -4.29 -8.50 6.44
CA ASN A 54 -5.49 -7.94 5.86
C ASN A 54 -5.20 -6.69 5.04
N LEU A 55 -5.90 -6.60 3.91
CA LEU A 55 -5.88 -5.42 3.08
C LEU A 55 -6.75 -4.35 3.75
N ASP A 56 -6.17 -3.20 4.06
CA ASP A 56 -6.88 -2.09 4.68
C ASP A 56 -6.81 -0.88 3.76
N LYS A 57 -7.98 -0.39 3.33
CA LYS A 57 -8.08 0.77 2.44
C LYS A 57 -7.23 0.62 1.19
N GLY A 58 -7.11 -0.61 0.69
CA GLY A 58 -6.34 -0.90 -0.50
C GLY A 58 -4.85 -1.08 -0.28
N VAL A 59 -4.40 -1.10 0.97
CA VAL A 59 -2.97 -1.21 1.30
C VAL A 59 -2.71 -2.42 2.16
N ARG A 60 -1.69 -3.19 1.79
CA ARG A 60 -1.19 -4.31 2.60
C ARG A 60 0.32 -4.17 2.72
N VAL A 61 0.84 -4.32 3.93
CA VAL A 61 2.27 -4.23 4.17
C VAL A 61 2.72 -5.48 4.90
N ARG A 62 3.78 -6.10 4.40
CA ARG A 62 4.39 -7.28 5.01
C ARG A 62 5.87 -7.02 5.22
N CYS A 63 6.44 -7.64 6.24
CA CYS A 63 7.88 -7.56 6.49
C CYS A 63 8.46 -8.96 6.36
N ILE A 64 9.34 -9.15 5.39
CA ILE A 64 9.97 -10.44 5.14
C ILE A 64 11.48 -10.23 5.08
N ASP A 65 12.21 -10.97 5.92
CA ASP A 65 13.67 -10.89 5.98
C ASP A 65 14.17 -9.46 6.21
N GLY A 66 13.46 -8.70 7.05
CA GLY A 66 13.86 -7.34 7.39
C GLY A 66 13.53 -6.29 6.33
N ALA A 67 12.87 -6.67 5.25
CA ALA A 67 12.50 -5.74 4.20
C ALA A 67 10.98 -5.70 4.04
N LEU A 68 10.49 -4.56 3.60
CA LEU A 68 9.05 -4.37 3.44
C LEU A 68 8.58 -4.74 2.04
N ILE A 69 7.41 -5.36 1.97
CA ILE A 69 6.70 -5.62 0.73
C ILE A 69 5.35 -4.93 0.85
N ILE A 70 5.06 -4.06 -0.10
CA ILE A 70 3.86 -3.23 -0.07
C ILE A 70 2.98 -3.58 -1.27
N ASP A 71 1.73 -3.93 -0.98
CA ASP A 71 0.74 -4.21 -2.01
C ASP A 71 -0.30 -3.10 -2.01
N LEU A 72 -0.57 -2.55 -3.19
CA LEU A 72 -1.52 -1.45 -3.37
C LEU A 72 -2.60 -1.86 -4.35
N HIS A 73 -3.84 -1.55 -4.01
CA HIS A 73 -4.97 -1.69 -4.92
C HIS A 73 -5.52 -0.31 -5.21
N ILE A 74 -5.53 0.08 -6.48
CA ILE A 74 -5.92 1.43 -6.87
C ILE A 74 -7.01 1.42 -7.93
N VAL A 75 -7.67 2.55 -8.06
CA VAL A 75 -8.60 2.86 -9.13
C VAL A 75 -7.95 3.95 -9.97
N VAL A 76 -7.88 3.75 -11.28
CA VAL A 76 -7.28 4.74 -12.18
C VAL A 76 -8.34 5.42 -13.01
N THR A 77 -8.02 6.60 -13.55
CA THR A 77 -8.90 7.30 -14.47
C THR A 77 -8.77 6.66 -15.85
N TYR A 78 -9.89 6.44 -16.50
CA TYR A 78 -9.92 5.84 -17.84
C TYR A 78 -9.13 6.71 -18.84
N GLY A 79 -8.36 6.07 -19.67
CA GLY A 79 -7.62 6.76 -20.72
C GLY A 79 -6.18 7.14 -20.37
N VAL A 80 -5.75 6.85 -19.13
CA VAL A 80 -4.39 7.17 -18.70
C VAL A 80 -3.41 6.06 -19.10
N ASN A 81 -2.12 6.41 -19.11
CA ASN A 81 -1.06 5.45 -19.39
C ASN A 81 -0.74 4.66 -18.13
N ILE A 82 -1.33 3.47 -18.01
CA ILE A 82 -1.23 2.67 -16.80
C ILE A 82 0.21 2.29 -16.46
N PRO A 83 1.05 1.80 -17.40
CA PRO A 83 2.44 1.47 -17.05
C PRO A 83 3.20 2.65 -16.48
N ALA A 84 2.99 3.85 -17.02
CA ALA A 84 3.67 5.04 -16.52
C ALA A 84 3.20 5.39 -15.10
N ILE A 85 1.90 5.26 -14.84
CA ILE A 85 1.35 5.53 -13.52
C ILE A 85 1.91 4.54 -12.50
N VAL A 86 1.92 3.27 -12.84
CA VAL A 86 2.44 2.23 -11.94
C VAL A 86 3.90 2.49 -11.60
N LYS A 87 4.70 2.84 -12.59
CA LYS A 87 6.11 3.14 -12.36
C LYS A 87 6.29 4.33 -11.43
N SER A 88 5.49 5.37 -11.63
CA SER A 88 5.53 6.56 -10.77
C SER A 88 5.16 6.21 -9.33
N ILE A 89 4.10 5.41 -9.16
CA ILE A 89 3.64 5.01 -7.83
C ILE A 89 4.72 4.20 -7.12
N VAL A 90 5.29 3.21 -7.81
CA VAL A 90 6.33 2.36 -7.22
C VAL A 90 7.48 3.22 -6.70
N ASN A 91 7.96 4.15 -7.51
CA ASN A 91 9.09 4.99 -7.14
C ASN A 91 8.75 5.92 -5.98
N LYS A 92 7.59 6.56 -6.02
CA LYS A 92 7.20 7.53 -5.00
C LYS A 92 6.86 6.86 -3.67
N VAL A 93 6.17 5.73 -3.71
CA VAL A 93 5.82 5.00 -2.49
C VAL A 93 7.07 4.45 -1.82
N ARG A 94 7.97 3.85 -2.61
CA ARG A 94 9.23 3.36 -2.06
C ARG A 94 10.00 4.48 -1.37
N TYR A 95 10.16 5.60 -2.07
CA TYR A 95 10.90 6.72 -1.51
C TYR A 95 10.24 7.25 -0.23
N ALA A 96 8.92 7.45 -0.25
CA ALA A 96 8.22 8.01 0.91
C ALA A 96 8.33 7.09 2.13
N VAL A 97 8.18 5.79 1.93
CA VAL A 97 8.25 4.84 3.04
C VAL A 97 9.68 4.70 3.55
N GLU A 98 10.65 4.58 2.65
CA GLU A 98 12.06 4.46 3.07
C GLU A 98 12.53 5.73 3.78
N ASP A 99 12.14 6.90 3.30
CA ASP A 99 12.52 8.16 3.93
C ASP A 99 11.89 8.31 5.31
N SER A 100 10.64 7.91 5.46
CA SER A 100 9.90 8.09 6.72
C SER A 100 10.28 7.08 7.79
N THR A 101 10.63 5.86 7.39
CA THR A 101 10.88 4.77 8.34
C THR A 101 12.34 4.36 8.46
N GLY A 102 13.15 4.67 7.45
CA GLY A 102 14.52 4.18 7.38
C GLY A 102 14.62 2.71 7.02
N LEU A 103 13.51 2.07 6.66
CA LEU A 103 13.48 0.65 6.34
C LEU A 103 13.56 0.45 4.83
N HIS A 104 14.19 -0.66 4.44
CA HIS A 104 14.30 -1.00 3.03
C HIS A 104 12.98 -1.56 2.51
N VAL A 105 12.49 -1.03 1.39
CA VAL A 105 11.32 -1.56 0.70
C VAL A 105 11.82 -2.41 -0.46
N SER A 106 11.63 -3.72 -0.37
CA SER A 106 12.14 -4.63 -1.39
C SER A 106 11.22 -4.68 -2.61
N LYS A 107 9.91 -4.50 -2.41
CA LYS A 107 8.97 -4.64 -3.50
C LYS A 107 7.71 -3.81 -3.24
N VAL A 108 7.21 -3.17 -4.31
CA VAL A 108 5.92 -2.49 -4.30
C VAL A 108 5.10 -3.07 -5.44
N ASN A 109 4.01 -3.73 -5.10
CA ASN A 109 3.12 -4.35 -6.09
C ASN A 109 1.87 -3.47 -6.22
N VAL A 110 1.57 -3.07 -7.44
CA VAL A 110 0.42 -2.21 -7.71
C VAL A 110 -0.61 -2.98 -8.51
N PHE A 111 -1.82 -3.05 -7.97
CA PHE A 111 -2.94 -3.72 -8.62
C PHE A 111 -3.97 -2.67 -9.02
N VAL A 112 -4.30 -2.65 -10.31
CA VAL A 112 -5.34 -1.75 -10.82
C VAL A 112 -6.63 -2.52 -10.81
N ASP A 113 -7.47 -2.24 -9.81
CA ASP A 113 -8.70 -3.01 -9.61
C ASP A 113 -9.83 -2.54 -10.51
N SER A 114 -9.87 -1.26 -10.86
CA SER A 114 -10.92 -0.75 -11.74
C SER A 114 -10.50 0.59 -12.35
N MET A 115 -11.30 1.03 -13.32
CA MET A 115 -11.11 2.31 -13.97
C MET A 115 -12.34 3.16 -13.78
N LYS A 116 -12.14 4.45 -13.53
CA LYS A 116 -13.24 5.38 -13.38
C LYS A 116 -13.36 6.25 -14.63
N VAL A 117 -14.54 6.31 -15.19
CA VAL A 117 -14.83 7.16 -16.33
C VAL A 117 -15.29 8.52 -15.80
N GLN A 118 -14.72 9.58 -16.35
CA GLN A 118 -15.11 10.93 -15.98
C GLN A 118 -16.26 11.42 -16.81
#